data_4d00d7202192a512a22ab6d7e942c561
#
_entry.id   4d00d7202192a512a22ab6d7e942c561
#
_cell.length_a   1.000
_cell.length_b   1.000
_cell.length_c   1.000
_cell.angle_alpha   90.00
_cell.angle_beta   90.00
_cell.angle_gamma   90.00
#
_symmetry.space_group_name_H-M   'P 1'
#
loop_
_entity.id
_entity.type
_entity.pdbx_description
1 polymer ?
#
loop_
_entity_poly.entity_id
_entity_poly.type
_entity_poly.pdbx_seq_one_letter_code
_entity_poly.pdbx_strand_id
1 'polypeptide(L)'
;MRKFKRKIRKKRGTRTIGYGRVGQHRKTGQRAGRGKTTQWKKSKKSYYLKQKELGFPDPDWNIGKKGFKRPQDMIRIYQINTINIKELDEKIDYLSQQNIASKSGSVYTIDLSKINVQKLLGRGGINKKVNVVVQKASRKAIEKIEAAGGKITLIKET
;
A
#
# COMPACT_ATOMS: atom_id res chain seq x y z
N MET A 1 -45.02 -29.07 -0.48
CA MET A 1 -44.00 -28.14 0.12
C MET A 1 -42.92 -27.78 -0.90
N ARG A 2 -42.80 -26.55 -1.35
CA ARG A 2 -41.68 -26.11 -2.20
C ARG A 2 -40.38 -26.06 -1.36
N LYS A 3 -39.47 -27.02 -1.54
CA LYS A 3 -38.15 -26.99 -0.92
C LYS A 3 -37.37 -25.78 -1.45
N PHE A 4 -37.03 -24.84 -0.59
CA PHE A 4 -36.19 -23.69 -0.94
C PHE A 4 -34.88 -24.15 -1.57
N LYS A 5 -34.63 -23.73 -2.80
CA LYS A 5 -33.37 -24.03 -3.48
C LYS A 5 -32.21 -23.34 -2.76
N ARG A 6 -31.18 -24.06 -2.38
CA ARG A 6 -29.97 -23.48 -1.76
C ARG A 6 -29.39 -22.33 -2.61
N LYS A 7 -28.91 -21.24 -2.00
CA LYS A 7 -28.32 -20.06 -2.69
C LYS A 7 -27.29 -20.46 -3.77
N ILE A 8 -26.54 -21.53 -3.53
CA ILE A 8 -25.53 -22.04 -4.45
C ILE A 8 -26.13 -22.55 -5.77
N ARG A 9 -27.34 -23.09 -5.79
CA ARG A 9 -28.04 -23.50 -7.02
C ARG A 9 -28.42 -22.30 -7.90
N LYS A 10 -28.81 -21.18 -7.29
CA LYS A 10 -29.08 -19.93 -8.03
C LYS A 10 -27.83 -19.40 -8.70
N LYS A 11 -26.68 -19.44 -8.01
CA LYS A 11 -25.38 -19.01 -8.56
C LYS A 11 -24.87 -19.89 -9.71
N ARG A 12 -25.28 -21.17 -9.76
CA ARG A 12 -24.90 -22.09 -10.82
C ARG A 12 -25.70 -21.93 -12.11
N GLY A 13 -26.85 -21.24 -12.08
CA GLY A 13 -27.68 -20.97 -13.24
C GLY A 13 -28.33 -22.21 -13.89
N THR A 14 -28.24 -23.40 -13.28
CA THR A 14 -28.75 -24.65 -13.84
C THR A 14 -29.89 -25.22 -13.00
N ARG A 15 -30.88 -25.82 -13.68
CA ARG A 15 -31.98 -26.58 -13.05
C ARG A 15 -31.57 -27.98 -12.64
N THR A 16 -30.55 -28.57 -13.28
CA THR A 16 -29.98 -29.87 -13.03
C THR A 16 -28.61 -29.73 -12.40
N ILE A 17 -28.05 -30.83 -11.85
CA ILE A 17 -26.70 -30.85 -11.23
C ILE A 17 -25.66 -30.86 -12.34
N GLY A 18 -25.54 -29.78 -13.06
CA GLY A 18 -24.54 -29.62 -14.12
C GLY A 18 -23.59 -28.50 -13.81
N TYR A 19 -22.65 -28.69 -12.90
CA TYR A 19 -21.63 -27.68 -12.58
C TYR A 19 -20.26 -28.05 -13.13
N GLY A 20 -20.19 -29.01 -14.02
CA GLY A 20 -18.97 -29.55 -14.59
C GLY A 20 -18.25 -30.54 -13.68
N ARG A 21 -17.11 -31.02 -14.11
CA ARG A 21 -16.29 -31.96 -13.35
C ARG A 21 -15.78 -31.34 -12.06
N VAL A 22 -15.64 -32.13 -11.01
CA VAL A 22 -15.15 -31.68 -9.69
C VAL A 22 -13.83 -30.90 -9.80
N GLY A 23 -12.93 -31.32 -10.69
CA GLY A 23 -11.66 -30.65 -10.93
C GLY A 23 -11.77 -29.27 -11.58
N GLN A 24 -12.86 -28.94 -12.29
CA GLN A 24 -13.04 -27.61 -12.91
C GLN A 24 -13.19 -26.49 -11.88
N HIS A 25 -13.60 -26.83 -10.67
CA HIS A 25 -13.86 -25.86 -9.60
C HIS A 25 -12.82 -25.91 -8.50
N ARG A 26 -11.84 -26.80 -8.61
CA ARG A 26 -10.65 -26.87 -7.76
C ARG A 26 -9.61 -25.91 -8.29
N LYS A 27 -9.36 -24.81 -7.59
CA LYS A 27 -8.28 -23.84 -7.88
C LYS A 27 -8.10 -23.47 -9.37
N THR A 28 -6.99 -22.92 -9.72
CA THR A 28 -6.73 -22.30 -11.03
C THR A 28 -6.16 -23.26 -12.08
N GLY A 29 -5.74 -24.48 -11.70
CA GLY A 29 -5.05 -25.41 -12.61
C GLY A 29 -5.87 -25.83 -13.83
N GLN A 30 -7.12 -26.25 -13.67
CA GLN A 30 -7.98 -26.64 -14.79
C GLN A 30 -8.50 -25.47 -15.62
N ARG A 31 -8.46 -24.25 -15.12
CA ARG A 31 -8.78 -23.03 -15.87
C ARG A 31 -7.52 -22.35 -16.42
N ALA A 32 -6.43 -23.12 -16.58
CA ALA A 32 -5.14 -22.69 -17.08
C ALA A 32 -4.46 -21.58 -16.26
N GLY A 33 -4.70 -21.52 -14.93
CA GLY A 33 -3.97 -20.65 -14.01
C GLY A 33 -4.33 -19.16 -14.06
N ARG A 34 -3.53 -18.36 -13.40
CA ARG A 34 -3.65 -16.89 -13.37
C ARG A 34 -2.31 -16.25 -13.77
N GLY A 35 -2.40 -15.03 -14.31
CA GLY A 35 -1.23 -14.20 -14.60
C GLY A 35 -0.67 -14.35 -16.00
N LYS A 36 0.50 -13.75 -16.24
CA LYS A 36 1.13 -13.62 -17.57
C LYS A 36 1.42 -14.95 -18.24
N THR A 37 1.87 -15.94 -17.50
CA THR A 37 2.18 -17.28 -18.03
C THR A 37 0.94 -17.99 -18.56
N THR A 38 -0.22 -17.78 -17.96
CA THR A 38 -1.48 -18.34 -18.43
C THR A 38 -1.94 -17.70 -19.73
N GLN A 39 -1.80 -16.40 -19.85
CA GLN A 39 -2.11 -15.69 -21.08
C GLN A 39 -1.25 -16.20 -22.26
N TRP A 40 0.02 -16.47 -22.03
CA TRP A 40 0.91 -17.10 -23.01
C TRP A 40 0.41 -18.47 -23.46
N LYS A 41 0.05 -19.35 -22.52
CA LYS A 41 -0.44 -20.70 -22.85
C LYS A 41 -1.75 -20.70 -23.63
N LYS A 42 -2.68 -19.83 -23.26
CA LYS A 42 -4.02 -19.76 -23.88
C LYS A 42 -4.05 -19.01 -25.19
N SER A 43 -3.27 -17.98 -25.33
CA SER A 43 -3.32 -17.10 -26.50
C SER A 43 -1.92 -16.56 -26.85
N LYS A 44 -1.08 -17.46 -27.36
CA LYS A 44 0.27 -17.11 -27.84
C LYS A 44 0.25 -15.93 -28.81
N LYS A 45 -0.72 -15.93 -29.75
CA LYS A 45 -0.87 -14.86 -30.74
C LYS A 45 -1.14 -13.49 -30.12
N SER A 46 -2.13 -13.38 -29.23
CA SER A 46 -2.45 -12.11 -28.54
C SER A 46 -1.30 -11.60 -27.70
N TYR A 47 -0.58 -12.52 -27.08
CA TYR A 47 0.56 -12.17 -26.25
C TYR A 47 1.73 -11.66 -27.08
N TYR A 48 2.00 -12.31 -28.20
CA TYR A 48 3.03 -11.91 -29.15
C TYR A 48 2.72 -10.55 -29.79
N LEU A 49 1.46 -10.31 -30.15
CA LEU A 49 1.03 -9.01 -30.71
C LEU A 49 1.22 -7.88 -29.69
N LYS A 50 0.82 -8.09 -28.44
CA LYS A 50 1.07 -7.12 -27.36
C LYS A 50 2.54 -6.79 -27.17
N GLN A 51 3.40 -7.76 -27.32
CA GLN A 51 4.83 -7.55 -27.25
C GLN A 51 5.37 -6.72 -28.39
N LYS A 52 4.90 -7.02 -29.61
CA LYS A 52 5.26 -6.25 -30.79
C LYS A 52 4.82 -4.79 -30.65
N GLU A 53 3.64 -4.53 -30.10
CA GLU A 53 3.15 -3.18 -29.77
C GLU A 53 4.03 -2.46 -28.74
N LEU A 54 4.61 -3.17 -27.79
CA LEU A 54 5.51 -2.65 -26.77
C LEU A 54 6.97 -2.51 -27.19
N GLY A 55 7.27 -2.70 -28.49
CA GLY A 55 8.62 -2.53 -29.02
C GLY A 55 9.53 -3.75 -28.89
N PHE A 56 8.96 -4.95 -28.83
CA PHE A 56 9.72 -6.21 -28.87
C PHE A 56 10.48 -6.40 -30.18
N PRO A 57 11.68 -7.01 -30.25
CA PRO A 57 12.09 -8.14 -29.40
C PRO A 57 13.32 -7.90 -28.52
N ASP A 58 13.15 -7.94 -27.22
CA ASP A 58 14.26 -8.18 -26.32
C ASP A 58 14.51 -9.70 -26.27
N PRO A 59 15.64 -10.24 -26.79
CA PRO A 59 15.93 -11.67 -26.81
C PRO A 59 15.99 -12.28 -25.39
N ASP A 60 16.28 -11.47 -24.39
CA ASP A 60 16.29 -11.87 -22.97
C ASP A 60 14.93 -11.71 -22.28
N TRP A 61 13.88 -11.47 -23.04
CA TRP A 61 12.57 -11.26 -22.48
C TRP A 61 11.96 -12.56 -21.97
N ASN A 62 11.89 -12.67 -20.66
CA ASN A 62 11.30 -13.82 -19.98
C ASN A 62 9.89 -13.52 -19.49
N ILE A 63 8.98 -14.47 -19.78
CA ILE A 63 7.62 -14.46 -19.24
C ILE A 63 7.69 -14.79 -17.76
N GLY A 64 7.48 -13.82 -16.90
CA GLY A 64 7.47 -14.07 -15.47
C GLY A 64 7.88 -12.85 -14.65
N LYS A 65 8.15 -13.09 -13.40
CA LYS A 65 8.69 -12.08 -12.50
C LYS A 65 10.20 -12.00 -12.70
N LYS A 66 10.69 -10.85 -13.10
CA LYS A 66 12.13 -10.56 -13.14
C LYS A 66 12.59 -10.09 -11.75
N GLY A 67 13.82 -10.42 -11.41
CA GLY A 67 14.45 -10.03 -10.16
C GLY A 67 14.02 -10.86 -8.95
N PHE A 68 14.60 -10.56 -7.83
CA PHE A 68 14.27 -11.18 -6.55
C PHE A 68 13.65 -10.17 -5.59
N LYS A 69 12.85 -10.66 -4.68
CA LYS A 69 12.31 -9.85 -3.58
C LYS A 69 13.29 -9.89 -2.42
N ARG A 70 13.68 -8.72 -1.92
CA ARG A 70 14.58 -8.62 -0.77
C ARG A 70 14.04 -9.44 0.40
N PRO A 71 14.88 -10.21 1.12
CA PRO A 71 14.45 -10.97 2.29
C PRO A 71 13.73 -10.07 3.31
N GLN A 72 12.69 -10.58 3.94
CA GLN A 72 11.85 -9.80 4.85
C GLN A 72 12.62 -9.31 6.09
N ASP A 73 13.56 -10.10 6.58
CA ASP A 73 14.36 -9.72 7.75
C ASP A 73 15.22 -8.50 7.45
N MET A 74 15.83 -8.46 6.26
CA MET A 74 16.56 -7.28 5.80
C MET A 74 15.66 -6.05 5.61
N ILE A 75 14.42 -6.26 5.17
CA ILE A 75 13.44 -5.16 5.05
C ILE A 75 13.10 -4.60 6.42
N ARG A 76 12.87 -5.46 7.42
CA ARG A 76 12.53 -5.04 8.80
C ARG A 76 13.64 -4.23 9.45
N ILE A 77 14.91 -4.65 9.28
CA ILE A 77 16.06 -3.93 9.84
C ILE A 77 16.18 -2.51 9.29
N TYR A 78 15.91 -2.33 7.98
CA TYR A 78 16.04 -1.03 7.32
C TYR A 78 14.73 -0.29 7.14
N GLN A 79 13.64 -0.77 7.73
CA GLN A 79 12.35 -0.11 7.64
C GLN A 79 12.34 1.16 8.47
N ILE A 80 12.06 2.29 7.82
CA ILE A 80 11.87 3.59 8.47
C ILE A 80 10.37 3.86 8.55
N ASN A 81 9.87 4.05 9.76
CA ASN A 81 8.47 4.44 9.97
C ASN A 81 8.28 5.90 9.60
N THR A 82 7.30 6.15 8.75
CA THR A 82 7.05 7.49 8.21
C THR A 82 5.62 7.93 8.47
N ILE A 83 5.40 9.23 8.64
CA ILE A 83 4.09 9.86 8.70
C ILE A 83 4.01 11.04 7.74
N ASN A 84 2.86 11.28 7.14
CA ASN A 84 2.64 12.45 6.30
C ASN A 84 2.07 13.62 7.11
N ILE A 85 2.32 14.85 6.65
CA ILE A 85 1.81 16.07 7.30
C ILE A 85 0.28 16.02 7.45
N LYS A 86 -0.44 15.57 6.42
CA LYS A 86 -1.90 15.44 6.49
C LYS A 86 -2.35 14.49 7.59
N GLU A 87 -1.72 13.33 7.69
CA GLU A 87 -2.02 12.35 8.74
C GLU A 87 -1.70 12.88 10.15
N LEU A 88 -0.65 13.70 10.25
CA LEU A 88 -0.29 14.38 11.50
C LEU A 88 -1.37 15.39 11.89
N ASP A 89 -1.83 16.23 10.95
CA ASP A 89 -2.87 17.24 11.18
C ASP A 89 -4.21 16.60 11.63
N GLU A 90 -4.56 15.46 11.06
CA GLU A 90 -5.75 14.69 11.42
C GLU A 90 -5.64 14.03 12.79
N LYS A 91 -4.45 13.51 13.15
CA LYS A 91 -4.24 12.74 14.38
C LYS A 91 -3.84 13.60 15.59
N ILE A 92 -3.45 14.85 15.40
CA ILE A 92 -2.83 15.65 16.46
C ILE A 92 -3.77 15.90 17.67
N ASP A 93 -5.07 16.07 17.42
CA ASP A 93 -6.04 16.24 18.49
C ASP A 93 -6.19 14.96 19.32
N TYR A 94 -6.20 13.80 18.67
CA TYR A 94 -6.19 12.49 19.32
C TYR A 94 -4.91 12.28 20.13
N LEU A 95 -3.75 12.63 19.56
CA LEU A 95 -2.46 12.54 20.25
C LEU A 95 -2.35 13.50 21.44
N SER A 96 -3.02 14.64 21.38
CA SER A 96 -3.09 15.57 22.53
C SER A 96 -3.95 15.01 23.67
N GLN A 97 -5.04 14.31 23.37
CA GLN A 97 -5.85 13.61 24.37
C GLN A 97 -5.08 12.48 25.08
N GLN A 98 -4.14 11.85 24.38
CA GLN A 98 -3.26 10.81 24.93
C GLN A 98 -2.02 11.36 25.65
N ASN A 99 -1.89 12.67 25.84
CA ASN A 99 -0.73 13.33 26.43
C ASN A 99 0.61 13.09 25.69
N ILE A 100 0.56 12.69 24.40
CA ILE A 100 1.73 12.52 23.54
C ILE A 100 2.11 13.86 22.90
N ALA A 101 1.11 14.65 22.53
CA ALA A 101 1.27 16.01 22.05
C ALA A 101 0.82 17.00 23.13
N SER A 102 1.62 18.02 23.42
CA SER A 102 1.24 19.13 24.33
C SER A 102 0.68 20.28 23.52
N LYS A 103 -0.43 20.86 24.01
CA LYS A 103 -1.04 22.04 23.40
C LYS A 103 -0.76 23.26 24.27
N SER A 104 -0.08 24.25 23.73
CA SER A 104 0.17 25.53 24.37
C SER A 104 -0.49 26.65 23.56
N GLY A 105 -1.68 27.08 23.99
CA GLY A 105 -2.49 28.03 23.23
C GLY A 105 -2.90 27.50 21.86
N SER A 106 -2.41 28.11 20.79
CA SER A 106 -2.68 27.72 19.40
C SER A 106 -1.61 26.79 18.80
N VAL A 107 -0.55 26.46 19.53
CA VAL A 107 0.58 25.68 19.04
C VAL A 107 0.59 24.28 19.67
N TYR A 108 0.70 23.27 18.84
CA TYR A 108 0.89 21.89 19.29
C TYR A 108 2.38 21.54 19.24
N THR A 109 2.88 20.95 20.30
CA THR A 109 4.26 20.41 20.34
C THR A 109 4.19 18.90 20.44
N ILE A 110 4.82 18.21 19.50
CA ILE A 110 4.80 16.76 19.41
C ILE A 110 6.20 16.19 19.16
N ASP A 111 6.50 15.12 19.90
CA ASP A 111 7.67 14.29 19.67
C ASP A 111 7.27 13.00 18.94
N LEU A 112 7.66 12.90 17.67
CA LEU A 112 7.33 11.75 16.82
C LEU A 112 8.07 10.47 17.23
N SER A 113 9.15 10.58 17.99
CA SER A 113 9.88 9.41 18.52
C SER A 113 9.01 8.60 19.47
N LYS A 114 8.11 9.27 20.24
CA LYS A 114 7.19 8.61 21.18
C LYS A 114 6.16 7.70 20.49
N ILE A 115 5.89 7.92 19.21
CA ILE A 115 5.00 7.10 18.38
C ILE A 115 5.74 6.23 17.38
N ASN A 116 7.04 6.00 17.60
CA ASN A 116 7.91 5.22 16.71
C ASN A 116 7.95 5.72 15.26
N VAL A 117 7.79 7.02 15.03
CA VAL A 117 7.92 7.64 13.72
C VAL A 117 9.28 8.33 13.59
N GLN A 118 10.07 7.87 12.65
CA GLN A 118 11.43 8.33 12.42
C GLN A 118 11.51 9.42 11.35
N LYS A 119 10.55 9.47 10.41
CA LYS A 119 10.61 10.42 9.30
C LYS A 119 9.26 11.08 9.01
N LEU A 120 9.29 12.41 8.86
CA LEU A 120 8.15 13.23 8.45
C LEU A 120 8.18 13.51 6.94
N LEU A 121 7.07 13.25 6.27
CA LEU A 121 6.89 13.44 4.83
C LEU A 121 5.91 14.57 4.54
N GLY A 122 6.15 15.30 3.43
CA GLY A 122 5.42 16.52 3.06
C GLY A 122 4.15 16.33 2.23
N ARG A 123 3.49 15.14 2.27
CA ARG A 123 2.24 14.93 1.52
C ARG A 123 1.05 15.55 2.27
N GLY A 124 0.22 16.29 1.54
CA GLY A 124 -0.95 16.98 2.06
C GLY A 124 -0.66 18.40 2.55
N GLY A 125 -1.63 19.01 3.22
CA GLY A 125 -1.53 20.30 3.88
C GLY A 125 -1.58 20.18 5.39
N ILE A 126 -1.27 21.25 6.09
CA ILE A 126 -1.42 21.41 7.53
C ILE A 126 -2.07 22.76 7.80
N ASN A 127 -3.08 22.76 8.66
CA ASN A 127 -3.80 23.98 9.04
C ASN A 127 -3.44 24.44 10.46
N LYS A 128 -2.89 23.55 11.26
CA LYS A 128 -2.55 23.80 12.66
C LYS A 128 -1.07 24.19 12.78
N LYS A 129 -0.78 25.08 13.74
CA LYS A 129 0.60 25.42 14.07
C LYS A 129 1.20 24.29 14.91
N VAL A 130 2.24 23.65 14.41
CA VAL A 130 2.81 22.45 15.04
C VAL A 130 4.33 22.55 15.13
N ASN A 131 4.84 22.39 16.35
CA ASN A 131 6.26 22.19 16.60
C ASN A 131 6.53 20.68 16.64
N VAL A 132 7.38 20.20 15.77
CA VAL A 132 7.63 18.75 15.60
C VAL A 132 9.09 18.43 15.91
N VAL A 133 9.27 17.44 16.77
CA VAL A 133 10.58 16.85 17.06
C VAL A 133 10.65 15.50 16.35
N VAL A 134 11.64 15.30 15.46
CA VAL A 134 11.76 14.10 14.62
C VAL A 134 13.21 13.86 14.20
N GLN A 135 13.57 12.60 13.90
CA GLN A 135 14.91 12.25 13.44
C GLN A 135 15.20 12.76 12.01
N LYS A 136 14.26 12.60 11.10
CA LYS A 136 14.41 12.99 9.69
C LYS A 136 13.15 13.67 9.18
N ALA A 137 13.30 14.70 8.35
CA ALA A 137 12.20 15.38 7.66
C ALA A 137 12.53 15.57 6.17
N SER A 138 11.52 15.53 5.31
CA SER A 138 11.69 15.89 3.91
C SER A 138 11.68 17.40 3.73
N ARG A 139 12.36 17.95 2.72
CA ARG A 139 12.41 19.39 2.42
C ARG A 139 11.00 19.98 2.33
N LYS A 140 10.10 19.35 1.58
CA LYS A 140 8.69 19.77 1.47
C LYS A 140 7.91 19.75 2.78
N ALA A 141 8.31 18.91 3.75
CA ALA A 141 7.68 18.91 5.07
C ALA A 141 8.14 20.11 5.90
N ILE A 142 9.41 20.43 5.83
CA ILE A 142 9.98 21.59 6.53
C ILE A 142 9.31 22.87 6.04
N GLU A 143 9.33 23.12 4.73
CA GLU A 143 8.71 24.27 4.10
C GLU A 143 7.24 24.48 4.49
N LYS A 144 6.46 23.38 4.52
CA LYS A 144 5.02 23.47 4.84
C LYS A 144 4.73 23.74 6.32
N ILE A 145 5.53 23.17 7.23
CA ILE A 145 5.36 23.44 8.66
C ILE A 145 5.80 24.84 9.00
N GLU A 146 6.88 25.33 8.43
CA GLU A 146 7.35 26.71 8.60
C GLU A 146 6.34 27.71 8.01
N ALA A 147 5.78 27.42 6.83
CA ALA A 147 4.72 28.22 6.24
C ALA A 147 3.44 28.27 7.11
N ALA A 148 3.14 27.21 7.85
CA ALA A 148 2.03 27.17 8.80
C ALA A 148 2.36 27.84 10.16
N GLY A 149 3.58 28.36 10.32
CA GLY A 149 4.05 29.03 11.54
C GLY A 149 4.48 28.05 12.65
N GLY A 150 4.83 26.82 12.29
CA GLY A 150 5.42 25.84 13.19
C GLY A 150 6.95 25.76 13.05
N LYS A 151 7.57 24.88 13.84
CA LYS A 151 9.02 24.63 13.83
C LYS A 151 9.33 23.14 13.83
N ILE A 152 10.40 22.74 13.10
CA ILE A 152 10.90 21.38 13.12
C ILE A 152 12.25 21.35 13.82
N THR A 153 12.38 20.47 14.81
CA THR A 153 13.64 20.18 15.50
C THR A 153 14.08 18.77 15.11
N LEU A 154 15.26 18.67 14.50
CA LEU A 154 15.84 17.37 14.10
C LEU A 154 16.71 16.84 15.25
N ILE A 155 16.41 15.63 15.71
CA ILE A 155 17.25 14.90 16.64
C ILE A 155 18.29 14.14 15.83
N LYS A 156 19.57 14.42 16.02
CA LYS A 156 20.67 13.59 15.51
C LYS A 156 20.83 12.40 16.47
N GLU A 157 20.73 11.18 15.95
CA GLU A 157 21.24 10.02 16.68
C GLU A 157 22.76 10.12 16.74
N THR A 158 23.28 10.13 17.95
CA THR A 158 24.72 10.06 18.22
C THR A 158 25.16 8.61 18.07
#